data_6504a3e1dcffbddec95ed46e76e59d83
#
_entry.id   6504a3e1dcffbddec95ed46e76e59d83
#
_cell.length_a   1.000
_cell.length_b   1.000
_cell.length_c   1.000
_cell.angle_alpha   90.00
_cell.angle_beta   90.00
_cell.angle_gamma   90.00
#
_symmetry.space_group_name_H-M   'P 1'
#
loop_
_entity.id
_entity.type
_entity.pdbx_description
1 polymer ?
#
loop_
_entity_poly.entity_id
_entity_poly.type
_entity_poly.pdbx_seq_one_letter_code
_entity_poly.pdbx_strand_id
1 'polypeptide(L)'
;EDLLAGLQAKKIGGACLDVYEEEADFFYEDHSESGVNDDTLALLSAMPNVIITSHQAYFTTEALHNIAEVTLKNLDAFFAGGELKNEICYYCDRQTNPKECRKTRKERCF
;
A
#
# COMPACT_ATOMS: atom_id res chain seq x y z
N GLU A 1 -16.71 3.22 6.22
CA GLU A 1 -18.06 3.38 6.81
C GLU A 1 -18.51 2.12 7.58
N ASP A 2 -18.42 0.93 7.03
CA ASP A 2 -18.90 -0.33 7.64
C ASP A 2 -18.24 -0.66 8.98
N LEU A 3 -16.92 -0.40 9.09
CA LEU A 3 -16.19 -0.57 10.35
C LEU A 3 -16.74 0.37 11.44
N LEU A 4 -16.95 1.64 11.12
CA LEU A 4 -17.50 2.63 12.05
C LEU A 4 -18.89 2.20 12.53
N ALA A 5 -19.76 1.77 11.63
CA ALA A 5 -21.09 1.25 11.97
C ALA A 5 -21.00 0.00 12.87
N GLY A 6 -20.08 -0.91 12.60
CA GLY A 6 -19.84 -2.10 13.43
C GLY A 6 -19.37 -1.80 14.84
N LEU A 7 -18.47 -0.82 14.99
CA LEU A 7 -17.97 -0.34 16.29
C LEU A 7 -19.08 0.36 17.08
N GLN A 8 -19.84 1.27 16.44
CA GLN A 8 -20.97 1.98 17.06
C GLN A 8 -22.07 1.00 17.53
N ALA A 9 -22.37 -0.01 16.73
CA ALA A 9 -23.34 -1.06 17.08
C ALA A 9 -22.79 -2.07 18.10
N LYS A 10 -21.54 -1.91 18.58
CA LYS A 10 -20.85 -2.83 19.51
C LYS A 10 -20.74 -4.27 19.00
N LYS A 11 -20.83 -4.48 17.67
CA LYS A 11 -20.58 -5.76 17.02
C LYS A 11 -19.09 -6.05 16.93
N ILE A 12 -18.27 -4.98 16.87
CA ILE A 12 -16.81 -5.00 16.87
C ILE A 12 -16.35 -4.35 18.17
N GLY A 13 -15.49 -5.03 18.92
CA GLY A 13 -15.03 -4.56 20.23
C GLY A 13 -13.96 -3.46 20.15
N GLY A 14 -13.21 -3.40 19.08
CA GLY A 14 -12.16 -2.40 18.82
C GLY A 14 -11.46 -2.68 17.51
N ALA A 15 -10.62 -1.76 17.05
CA ALA A 15 -9.87 -1.88 15.81
C ALA A 15 -8.46 -1.27 15.93
N CYS A 16 -7.51 -1.86 15.19
CA CYS A 16 -6.19 -1.29 14.95
C CYS A 16 -6.03 -1.17 13.43
N LEU A 17 -5.79 0.04 12.94
CA LEU A 17 -5.70 0.36 11.53
C LEU A 17 -4.33 0.97 11.25
N ASP A 18 -3.62 0.47 10.25
CA ASP A 18 -2.37 1.07 9.76
C ASP A 18 -2.55 1.73 8.39
N VAL A 19 -3.65 1.41 7.71
CA VAL A 19 -4.02 1.94 6.39
C VAL A 19 -5.45 2.46 6.41
N TYR A 20 -5.74 3.40 5.53
CA TYR A 20 -7.05 3.99 5.35
C TYR A 20 -7.34 4.20 3.86
N GLU A 21 -8.59 4.06 3.42
CA GLU A 21 -8.96 4.11 1.99
C GLU A 21 -8.54 5.43 1.32
N GLU A 22 -8.72 6.55 2.02
CA GLU A 22 -8.40 7.91 1.54
C GLU A 22 -7.04 8.41 2.08
N GLU A 23 -6.12 7.49 2.45
CA GLU A 23 -4.86 7.85 3.13
C GLU A 23 -3.95 8.78 2.32
N ALA A 24 -4.03 8.72 0.98
CA ALA A 24 -3.20 9.55 0.11
C ALA A 24 -3.42 11.04 0.35
N ASP A 25 -4.65 11.41 0.71
CA ASP A 25 -5.04 12.80 0.94
C ASP A 25 -4.66 13.30 2.35
N PHE A 26 -4.32 12.39 3.28
CA PHE A 26 -4.12 12.75 4.68
C PHE A 26 -2.74 12.41 5.24
N PHE A 27 -2.10 11.30 4.81
CA PHE A 27 -0.87 10.83 5.44
C PHE A 27 0.40 11.43 4.84
N TYR A 28 0.32 11.97 3.62
CA TYR A 28 1.48 12.44 2.87
C TYR A 28 1.51 13.96 2.68
N GLU A 29 0.47 14.67 3.12
CA GLU A 29 0.38 16.13 3.06
C GLU A 29 0.28 16.75 4.46
N ASP A 30 0.73 17.99 4.59
CA ASP A 30 0.62 18.75 5.84
C ASP A 30 -0.74 19.44 5.93
N HIS A 31 -1.62 18.88 6.73
CA HIS A 31 -2.97 19.41 7.01
C HIS A 31 -3.07 20.18 8.33
N SER A 32 -1.95 20.60 8.92
CA SER A 32 -1.92 21.28 10.24
C SER A 32 -2.78 22.54 10.28
N GLU A 33 -2.91 23.26 9.15
CA GLU A 33 -3.71 24.49 9.05
C GLU A 33 -5.15 24.24 8.61
N SER A 34 -5.39 23.25 7.73
CA SER A 34 -6.71 22.99 7.14
C SER A 34 -7.55 21.99 7.95
N GLY A 35 -6.89 21.19 8.78
CA GLY A 35 -7.53 20.06 9.45
C GLY A 35 -7.85 18.90 8.49
N VAL A 36 -8.23 17.77 9.08
CA VAL A 36 -8.68 16.58 8.33
C VAL A 36 -10.18 16.75 8.02
N ASN A 37 -10.53 16.88 6.76
CA ASN A 37 -11.92 17.03 6.31
C ASN A 37 -12.55 15.66 5.97
N ASP A 38 -12.46 14.73 6.91
CA ASP A 38 -13.04 13.38 6.82
C ASP A 38 -13.72 13.01 8.15
N ASP A 39 -15.04 13.08 8.15
CA ASP A 39 -15.84 12.79 9.34
C ASP A 39 -15.67 11.36 9.82
N THR A 40 -15.49 10.39 8.92
CA THR A 40 -15.31 8.98 9.26
C THR A 40 -13.98 8.75 9.98
N LEU A 41 -12.89 9.32 9.46
CA LEU A 41 -11.58 9.24 10.08
C LEU A 41 -11.55 9.96 11.43
N ALA A 42 -12.17 11.13 11.52
CA ALA A 42 -12.28 11.91 12.75
C ALA A 42 -13.03 11.14 13.83
N LEU A 43 -14.16 10.52 13.48
CA LEU A 43 -14.95 9.70 14.41
C LEU A 43 -14.19 8.44 14.86
N LEU A 44 -13.52 7.72 13.93
CA LEU A 44 -12.69 6.57 14.27
C LEU A 44 -11.55 6.94 15.21
N SER A 45 -10.87 8.05 14.94
CA SER A 45 -9.75 8.54 15.76
C SER A 45 -10.16 8.99 17.16
N ALA A 46 -11.42 9.43 17.33
CA ALA A 46 -11.97 9.82 18.62
C ALA A 46 -12.44 8.62 19.48
N MET A 47 -12.53 7.43 18.92
CA MET A 47 -12.98 6.23 19.67
C MET A 47 -11.86 5.69 20.56
N PRO A 48 -12.11 5.45 21.87
CA PRO A 48 -11.08 4.97 22.81
C PRO A 48 -10.63 3.53 22.55
N ASN A 49 -11.38 2.78 21.76
CA ASN A 49 -11.12 1.39 21.37
C ASN A 49 -10.62 1.26 19.93
N VAL A 50 -10.16 2.36 19.31
CA VAL A 50 -9.56 2.38 17.96
C VAL A 50 -8.17 2.96 18.06
N ILE A 51 -7.21 2.30 17.40
CA ILE A 51 -5.84 2.78 17.22
C ILE A 51 -5.60 2.94 15.72
N ILE A 52 -5.11 4.10 15.32
CA ILE A 52 -4.74 4.39 13.93
C ILE A 52 -3.26 4.76 13.91
N THR A 53 -2.52 4.13 13.00
CA THR A 53 -1.13 4.48 12.68
C THR A 53 -1.05 4.87 11.20
N SER A 54 -0.08 5.69 10.82
CA SER A 54 0.00 6.29 9.50
C SER A 54 0.85 5.44 8.54
N HIS A 55 0.37 4.25 8.17
CA HIS A 55 0.97 3.33 7.18
C HIS A 55 2.43 3.01 7.52
N GLN A 56 2.69 2.61 8.76
CA GLN A 56 4.04 2.40 9.31
C GLN A 56 4.37 0.93 9.61
N ALA A 57 3.54 -0.01 9.23
CA ALA A 57 3.75 -1.43 9.52
C ALA A 57 5.05 -1.98 8.90
N TYR A 58 5.55 -1.34 7.82
CA TYR A 58 6.84 -1.68 7.21
C TYR A 58 8.04 -1.22 8.04
N PHE A 59 7.87 -0.36 9.05
CA PHE A 59 8.97 0.25 9.80
C PHE A 59 9.51 -0.69 10.88
N THR A 60 9.92 -1.86 10.47
CA THR A 60 10.63 -2.86 11.28
C THR A 60 12.01 -3.14 10.69
N THR A 61 12.96 -3.56 11.50
CA THR A 61 14.32 -3.89 11.04
C THR A 61 14.30 -4.91 9.91
N GLU A 62 13.49 -5.96 10.06
CA GLU A 62 13.35 -7.05 9.10
C GLU A 62 12.74 -6.58 7.79
N ALA A 63 11.66 -5.79 7.84
CA ALA A 63 11.00 -5.28 6.65
C ALA A 63 11.90 -4.31 5.87
N LEU A 64 12.55 -3.37 6.57
CA LEU A 64 13.49 -2.43 5.94
C LEU A 64 14.69 -3.16 5.30
N HIS A 65 15.24 -4.16 5.97
CA HIS A 65 16.32 -4.98 5.41
C HIS A 65 15.87 -5.71 4.14
N ASN A 66 14.70 -6.36 4.17
CA ASN A 66 14.14 -7.06 3.01
C ASN A 66 13.84 -6.12 1.84
N ILE A 67 13.28 -4.93 2.11
CA ILE A 67 13.02 -3.92 1.08
C ILE A 67 14.33 -3.49 0.41
N ALA A 68 15.36 -3.18 1.20
CA ALA A 68 16.67 -2.79 0.68
C ALA A 68 17.30 -3.91 -0.15
N GLU A 69 17.29 -5.15 0.36
CA GLU A 69 17.87 -6.31 -0.34
C GLU A 69 17.17 -6.59 -1.68
N VAL A 70 15.83 -6.58 -1.69
CA VAL A 70 15.05 -6.80 -2.92
C VAL A 70 15.29 -5.68 -3.92
N THR A 71 15.37 -4.43 -3.44
CA THR A 71 15.66 -3.27 -4.30
C THR A 71 17.02 -3.41 -4.96
N LEU A 72 18.08 -3.73 -4.20
CA LEU A 72 19.41 -3.93 -4.74
C LEU A 72 19.46 -5.08 -5.75
N LYS A 73 18.83 -6.22 -5.45
CA LYS A 73 18.74 -7.36 -6.39
C LYS A 73 18.03 -6.99 -7.69
N ASN A 74 16.98 -6.16 -7.63
CA ASN A 74 16.28 -5.69 -8.82
C ASN A 74 17.17 -4.77 -9.66
N LEU A 75 17.93 -3.87 -9.03
CA LEU A 75 18.88 -2.98 -9.72
C LEU A 75 20.02 -3.78 -10.37
N ASP A 76 20.61 -4.71 -9.65
CA ASP A 76 21.69 -5.58 -10.18
C ASP A 76 21.19 -6.37 -11.40
N ALA A 77 20.00 -6.98 -11.30
CA ALA A 77 19.40 -7.70 -12.43
C ALA A 77 19.10 -6.78 -13.62
N PHE A 78 18.66 -5.55 -13.37
CA PHE A 78 18.40 -4.57 -14.41
C PHE A 78 19.68 -4.18 -15.17
N PHE A 79 20.74 -3.80 -14.46
CA PHE A 79 22.01 -3.39 -15.08
C PHE A 79 22.77 -4.55 -15.72
N ALA A 80 22.68 -5.76 -15.17
CA ALA A 80 23.26 -6.96 -15.76
C ALA A 80 22.48 -7.49 -16.98
N GLY A 81 21.33 -6.90 -17.33
CA GLY A 81 20.45 -7.42 -18.39
C GLY A 81 19.80 -8.77 -18.06
N GLY A 82 19.73 -9.11 -16.78
CA GLY A 82 19.15 -10.35 -16.29
C GLY A 82 17.60 -10.36 -16.28
N GLU A 83 17.03 -11.45 -15.75
CA GLU A 83 15.59 -11.57 -15.59
C GLU A 83 15.07 -10.67 -14.47
N LEU A 84 14.08 -9.84 -14.78
CA LEU A 84 13.43 -8.94 -13.84
C LEU A 84 12.18 -9.63 -13.23
N LYS A 85 12.38 -10.37 -12.15
CA LYS A 85 11.30 -11.15 -11.51
C LYS A 85 10.18 -10.29 -10.94
N ASN A 86 10.52 -9.10 -10.46
CA ASN A 86 9.60 -8.16 -9.82
C ASN A 86 9.14 -7.03 -10.74
N GLU A 87 9.39 -7.15 -12.05
CA GLU A 87 8.99 -6.14 -13.02
C GLU A 87 7.46 -5.99 -13.06
N ILE A 88 7.00 -4.75 -12.91
CA ILE A 88 5.59 -4.39 -13.08
C ILE A 88 5.35 -4.07 -14.55
N CYS A 89 4.43 -4.80 -15.19
CA CYS A 89 4.05 -4.55 -16.56
C CYS A 89 2.80 -3.67 -16.62
N TYR A 90 2.95 -2.44 -17.08
CA TYR A 90 1.85 -1.51 -17.28
C TYR A 90 1.07 -1.75 -18.59
N TYR A 91 1.60 -2.56 -19.51
CA TYR A 91 1.03 -2.78 -20.84
C TYR A 91 0.28 -4.11 -20.96
N CYS A 92 0.41 -5.01 -20.00
CA CYS A 92 -0.29 -6.29 -20.02
C CYS A 92 -1.64 -6.18 -19.33
N ASP A 93 -2.69 -6.04 -20.11
CA ASP A 93 -3.99 -6.49 -19.66
C ASP A 93 -3.97 -8.02 -19.60
N ARG A 94 -3.87 -8.57 -18.38
CA ARG A 94 -3.80 -10.02 -18.15
C ARG A 94 -5.01 -10.80 -18.70
N GLN A 95 -6.06 -10.10 -19.12
CA GLN A 95 -7.30 -10.69 -19.62
C GLN A 95 -7.31 -10.90 -21.14
N THR A 96 -6.49 -10.16 -21.90
CA THR A 96 -6.68 -10.12 -23.35
C THR A 96 -5.84 -11.09 -24.16
N ASN A 97 -4.58 -11.32 -23.89
CA ASN A 97 -3.81 -12.34 -24.63
C ASN A 97 -2.45 -12.70 -24.00
N PRO A 98 -2.32 -13.83 -23.27
CA PRO A 98 -1.04 -14.26 -22.69
C PRO A 98 0.08 -14.49 -23.73
N LYS A 99 -0.27 -14.73 -25.02
CA LYS A 99 0.70 -14.98 -26.09
C LYS A 99 1.36 -13.70 -26.61
N GLU A 100 0.76 -12.54 -26.38
CA GLU A 100 1.31 -11.24 -26.78
C GLU A 100 2.12 -10.58 -25.67
N CYS A 101 2.19 -11.17 -24.49
CA CYS A 101 2.99 -10.66 -23.38
C CYS A 101 4.48 -10.58 -23.76
N ARG A 102 5.10 -9.42 -23.61
CA ARG A 102 6.54 -9.23 -23.87
C ARG A 102 7.41 -10.17 -23.04
N LYS A 103 7.01 -10.47 -21.77
CA LYS A 103 7.71 -11.45 -20.93
C LYS A 103 7.73 -12.86 -21.54
N THR A 104 6.63 -13.29 -22.16
CA THR A 104 6.58 -14.58 -22.87
C THR A 104 7.51 -14.60 -24.09
N ARG A 105 7.76 -13.46 -24.71
CA ARG A 105 8.71 -13.29 -25.82
C ARG A 105 10.13 -12.97 -25.35
N LYS A 106 10.40 -13.00 -24.04
CA LYS A 106 11.68 -12.59 -23.42
C LYS A 106 12.10 -11.14 -23.73
N GLU A 107 11.14 -10.28 -24.00
CA GLU A 107 11.34 -8.85 -24.17
C GLU A 107 11.07 -8.09 -22.88
N ARG A 108 11.70 -6.93 -22.68
CA ARG A 108 11.41 -6.05 -21.54
C ARG A 108 10.07 -5.35 -21.72
N CYS A 109 9.38 -5.06 -20.61
CA CYS A 109 8.06 -4.42 -20.61
C CYS A 109 8.09 -2.89 -20.58
N PHE A 110 9.24 -2.28 -20.76
CA PHE A 110 9.43 -0.82 -20.81
C PHE A 110 10.23 -0.43 -22.05
#